data_ed13e49e22cbf70179f996b3f9095df3
#
_entry.id   ed13e49e22cbf70179f996b3f9095df3
#
_cell.length_a   1.000
_cell.length_b   1.000
_cell.length_c   1.000
_cell.angle_alpha   90.00
_cell.angle_beta   90.00
_cell.angle_gamma   90.00
#
_symmetry.space_group_name_H-M   'P 1'
#
loop_
_entity.id
_entity.type
_entity.pdbx_description
1 polymer ?
#
loop_
_entity_poly.entity_id
_entity_poly.type
_entity_poly.pdbx_seq_one_letter_code
_entity_poly.pdbx_strand_id
1 'polypeptide(L)'
;RRVRSTQKSLARALIALTLEKGYEAITIRDITDRAEVGYATFFRHYHDKNALLQDVLDVVLDELTGLLQSPMSDTNHILTGTLIFHYVQEHSEVVHVLLSSRGSASMLRRIIEAGTQSVFIQNTPLPDSLIPPEIAAYHLIASTISLIQWWVEREMPYTPETMGVIYQELIARPTQAAAFNHLIEEAISPSIPAKDQSV
;
A
#
# COMPACT_ATOMS: atom_id res chain seq x y z
N ARG A 1 12.76 3.11 23.98
CA ARG A 1 13.54 2.04 23.28
C ARG A 1 13.02 0.63 23.55
N ARG A 2 12.79 0.22 24.81
CA ARG A 2 12.29 -1.13 25.15
C ARG A 2 10.91 -1.44 24.55
N VAL A 3 9.95 -0.51 24.57
CA VAL A 3 8.58 -0.71 24.03
C VAL A 3 8.61 -1.06 22.55
N ARG A 4 9.30 -0.27 21.72
CA ARG A 4 9.45 -0.54 20.27
C ARG A 4 10.17 -1.86 19.97
N SER A 5 11.09 -2.28 20.84
CA SER A 5 11.77 -3.58 20.69
C SER A 5 10.81 -4.75 20.92
N THR A 6 9.96 -4.67 21.95
CA THR A 6 8.95 -5.69 22.26
C THR A 6 7.91 -5.82 21.13
N GLN A 7 7.37 -4.70 20.62
CA GLN A 7 6.42 -4.70 19.52
C GLN A 7 7.00 -5.33 18.25
N LYS A 8 8.27 -5.00 17.91
CA LYS A 8 8.96 -5.62 16.77
C LYS A 8 9.17 -7.13 16.95
N SER A 9 9.52 -7.59 18.16
CA SER A 9 9.67 -9.02 18.42
C SER A 9 8.36 -9.77 18.30
N LEU A 10 7.26 -9.20 18.83
CA LEU A 10 5.91 -9.78 18.71
C LEU A 10 5.43 -9.82 17.26
N ALA A 11 5.65 -8.74 16.48
CA ALA A 11 5.30 -8.68 15.07
C ALA A 11 6.05 -9.74 14.24
N ARG A 12 7.36 -9.87 14.42
CA ARG A 12 8.16 -10.92 13.77
C ARG A 12 7.69 -12.33 14.12
N ALA A 13 7.39 -12.58 15.39
CA ALA A 13 6.88 -13.86 15.84
C ALA A 13 5.53 -14.20 15.19
N LEU A 14 4.61 -13.22 15.11
CA LEU A 14 3.32 -13.39 14.44
C LEU A 14 3.48 -13.75 12.97
N ILE A 15 4.34 -13.01 12.23
CA ILE A 15 4.58 -13.24 10.81
C ILE A 15 5.17 -14.64 10.59
N ALA A 16 6.24 -15.00 11.29
CA ALA A 16 6.87 -16.30 11.16
C ALA A 16 5.90 -17.46 11.45
N LEU A 17 5.13 -17.37 12.53
CA LEU A 17 4.15 -18.37 12.90
C LEU A 17 3.00 -18.46 11.88
N THR A 18 2.58 -17.32 11.29
CA THR A 18 1.55 -17.32 10.25
C THR A 18 1.99 -18.07 9.01
N LEU A 19 3.24 -17.88 8.60
CA LEU A 19 3.83 -18.61 7.47
C LEU A 19 3.99 -20.10 7.75
N GLU A 20 4.31 -20.47 9.01
CA GLU A 20 4.54 -21.87 9.40
C GLU A 20 3.24 -22.69 9.51
N LYS A 21 2.19 -22.15 10.11
CA LYS A 21 0.98 -22.91 10.46
C LYS A 21 -0.36 -22.22 10.18
N GLY A 22 -0.32 -21.05 9.55
CA GLY A 22 -1.51 -20.26 9.25
C GLY A 22 -2.01 -19.44 10.44
N TYR A 23 -2.56 -18.25 10.16
CA TYR A 23 -2.97 -17.27 11.16
C TYR A 23 -4.00 -17.82 12.18
N GLU A 24 -4.98 -18.61 11.73
CA GLU A 24 -6.05 -19.11 12.60
C GLU A 24 -5.53 -20.07 13.68
N ALA A 25 -4.49 -20.87 13.38
CA ALA A 25 -3.91 -21.84 14.30
C ALA A 25 -3.01 -21.22 15.38
N ILE A 26 -2.73 -19.92 15.30
CA ILE A 26 -1.80 -19.24 16.22
C ILE A 26 -2.54 -18.78 17.48
N THR A 27 -1.96 -19.07 18.63
CA THR A 27 -2.38 -18.55 19.92
C THR A 27 -1.47 -17.40 20.38
N ILE A 28 -1.96 -16.58 21.31
CA ILE A 28 -1.15 -15.51 21.94
C ILE A 28 0.06 -16.13 22.66
N ARG A 29 -0.10 -17.34 23.22
CA ARG A 29 1.01 -18.05 23.86
C ARG A 29 2.10 -18.41 22.86
N ASP A 30 1.75 -18.92 21.68
CA ASP A 30 2.73 -19.21 20.62
C ASP A 30 3.53 -17.94 20.25
N ILE A 31 2.83 -16.81 20.12
CA ILE A 31 3.48 -15.51 19.77
C ILE A 31 4.45 -15.08 20.87
N THR A 32 4.02 -15.13 22.13
CA THR A 32 4.84 -14.69 23.27
C THR A 32 6.03 -15.60 23.51
N ASP A 33 5.86 -16.92 23.38
CA ASP A 33 6.94 -17.90 23.52
C ASP A 33 7.98 -17.72 22.39
N ARG A 34 7.54 -17.56 21.14
CA ARG A 34 8.42 -17.30 19.99
C ARG A 34 9.15 -15.96 20.08
N ALA A 35 8.49 -14.94 20.61
CA ALA A 35 9.05 -13.59 20.78
C ALA A 35 9.94 -13.46 22.01
N GLU A 36 10.00 -14.48 22.88
CA GLU A 36 10.66 -14.45 24.20
C GLU A 36 10.12 -13.28 25.07
N VAL A 37 8.82 -13.03 25.01
CA VAL A 37 8.13 -11.97 25.74
C VAL A 37 7.16 -12.57 26.73
N GLY A 38 7.11 -12.04 27.94
CA GLY A 38 6.16 -12.52 28.96
C GLY A 38 4.70 -12.35 28.53
N TYR A 39 3.87 -13.38 28.76
CA TYR A 39 2.44 -13.38 28.40
C TYR A 39 1.68 -12.12 28.86
N ALA A 40 1.89 -11.69 30.11
CA ALA A 40 1.31 -10.46 30.63
C ALA A 40 1.84 -9.19 29.92
N THR A 41 3.01 -9.24 29.32
CA THR A 41 3.59 -8.12 28.58
C THR A 41 2.87 -7.92 27.25
N PHE A 42 2.41 -9.00 26.59
CA PHE A 42 1.59 -8.91 25.40
C PHE A 42 0.36 -8.01 25.64
N PHE A 43 -0.40 -8.27 26.72
CA PHE A 43 -1.63 -7.54 27.05
C PHE A 43 -1.43 -6.09 27.50
N ARG A 44 -0.18 -5.67 27.73
CA ARG A 44 0.13 -4.24 27.89
C ARG A 44 0.18 -3.49 26.56
N HIS A 45 0.34 -4.20 25.45
CA HIS A 45 0.46 -3.63 24.12
C HIS A 45 -0.76 -3.90 23.25
N TYR A 46 -1.32 -5.10 23.33
CA TYR A 46 -2.38 -5.56 22.44
C TYR A 46 -3.43 -6.33 23.23
N HIS A 47 -4.71 -6.11 22.92
CA HIS A 47 -5.80 -6.84 23.58
C HIS A 47 -6.00 -8.25 22.99
N ASP A 48 -5.63 -8.47 21.73
CA ASP A 48 -5.65 -9.76 21.03
C ASP A 48 -4.63 -9.81 19.87
N LYS A 49 -4.56 -10.95 19.17
CA LYS A 49 -3.67 -11.12 18.02
C LYS A 49 -4.07 -10.28 16.80
N ASN A 50 -5.36 -9.90 16.69
CA ASN A 50 -5.81 -9.05 15.59
C ASN A 50 -5.28 -7.61 15.77
N ALA A 51 -5.26 -7.11 17.02
CA ALA A 51 -4.67 -5.81 17.32
C ALA A 51 -3.18 -5.74 16.98
N LEU A 52 -2.44 -6.81 17.22
CA LEU A 52 -1.04 -6.91 16.78
C LEU A 52 -0.92 -6.93 15.24
N LEU A 53 -1.78 -7.69 14.56
CA LEU A 53 -1.78 -7.74 13.09
C LEU A 53 -2.16 -6.38 12.47
N GLN A 54 -3.07 -5.64 13.11
CA GLN A 54 -3.42 -4.28 12.69
C GLN A 54 -2.23 -3.31 12.85
N ASP A 55 -1.47 -3.40 13.94
CA ASP A 55 -0.27 -2.59 14.13
C ASP A 55 0.79 -2.88 13.05
N VAL A 56 0.95 -4.15 12.65
CA VAL A 56 1.80 -4.54 11.51
C VAL A 56 1.32 -3.89 10.21
N LEU A 57 0.01 -3.91 9.95
CA LEU A 57 -0.56 -3.26 8.77
C LEU A 57 -0.33 -1.76 8.78
N ASP A 58 -0.54 -1.10 9.91
CA ASP A 58 -0.36 0.35 10.03
C ASP A 58 1.08 0.76 9.70
N VAL A 59 2.07 -0.01 10.17
CA VAL A 59 3.49 0.21 9.83
C VAL A 59 3.72 0.09 8.32
N VAL A 60 3.16 -0.94 7.67
CA VAL A 60 3.29 -1.13 6.21
C VAL A 60 2.64 0.01 5.43
N LEU A 61 1.45 0.46 5.85
CA LEU A 61 0.75 1.57 5.20
C LEU A 61 1.51 2.90 5.37
N ASP A 62 2.05 3.16 6.55
CA ASP A 62 2.85 4.37 6.82
C ASP A 62 4.13 4.39 5.97
N GLU A 63 4.83 3.25 5.86
CA GLU A 63 6.04 3.12 5.06
C GLU A 63 5.74 3.30 3.56
N LEU A 64 4.71 2.64 3.04
CA LEU A 64 4.26 2.81 1.64
C LEU A 64 3.85 4.26 1.35
N THR A 65 3.07 4.87 2.24
CA THR A 65 2.64 6.27 2.08
C THR A 65 3.85 7.19 2.06
N GLY A 66 4.82 6.98 2.95
CA GLY A 66 6.07 7.75 2.99
C GLY A 66 6.90 7.62 1.71
N LEU A 67 6.97 6.42 1.12
CA LEU A 67 7.64 6.18 -0.16
C LEU A 67 6.94 6.92 -1.32
N LEU A 68 5.61 6.89 -1.35
CA LEU A 68 4.82 7.47 -2.43
C LEU A 68 4.74 9.01 -2.35
N GLN A 69 4.95 9.60 -1.18
CA GLN A 69 5.03 11.05 -0.98
C GLN A 69 6.44 11.62 -1.23
N SER A 70 7.40 10.79 -1.62
CA SER A 70 8.76 11.26 -1.94
C SER A 70 8.75 12.08 -3.25
N PRO A 71 9.49 13.21 -3.33
CA PRO A 71 9.58 14.03 -4.55
C PRO A 71 10.06 13.28 -5.80
N MET A 72 10.67 12.11 -5.63
CA MET A 72 11.10 11.26 -6.75
C MET A 72 9.92 10.54 -7.43
N SER A 73 8.76 10.44 -6.80
CA SER A 73 7.57 9.77 -7.37
C SER A 73 6.67 10.71 -8.17
N ASP A 74 6.84 12.03 -8.06
CA ASP A 74 5.90 13.04 -8.59
C ASP A 74 5.88 13.19 -10.11
N THR A 75 6.84 12.63 -10.85
CA THR A 75 6.96 12.88 -12.30
C THR A 75 6.91 11.63 -13.19
N ASN A 76 6.84 10.43 -12.62
CA ASN A 76 6.83 9.21 -13.43
C ASN A 76 6.04 8.09 -12.75
N HIS A 77 4.84 7.82 -13.25
CA HIS A 77 3.97 6.75 -12.72
C HIS A 77 4.57 5.34 -12.83
N ILE A 78 5.48 5.11 -13.79
CA ILE A 78 6.25 3.86 -13.87
C ILE A 78 7.10 3.73 -12.60
N LEU A 79 7.68 4.84 -12.14
CA LEU A 79 8.47 4.86 -10.91
C LEU A 79 7.61 4.54 -9.68
N THR A 80 6.40 5.09 -9.59
CA THR A 80 5.46 4.79 -8.50
C THR A 80 5.14 3.31 -8.43
N GLY A 81 4.77 2.70 -9.54
CA GLY A 81 4.53 1.25 -9.63
C GLY A 81 5.77 0.45 -9.23
N THR A 82 6.92 0.80 -9.79
CA THR A 82 8.19 0.13 -9.47
C THR A 82 8.53 0.21 -7.97
N LEU A 83 8.34 1.36 -7.33
CA LEU A 83 8.56 1.53 -5.90
C LEU A 83 7.63 0.64 -5.06
N ILE A 84 6.35 0.57 -5.42
CA ILE A 84 5.38 -0.32 -4.75
C ILE A 84 5.86 -1.78 -4.85
N PHE A 85 6.21 -2.26 -6.04
CA PHE A 85 6.59 -3.65 -6.25
C PHE A 85 7.96 -3.99 -5.65
N HIS A 86 8.92 -3.08 -5.60
CA HIS A 86 10.15 -3.25 -4.82
C HIS A 86 9.87 -3.39 -3.34
N TYR A 87 9.05 -2.50 -2.77
CA TYR A 87 8.64 -2.60 -1.38
C TYR A 87 7.98 -3.95 -1.06
N VAL A 88 7.04 -4.38 -1.92
CA VAL A 88 6.37 -5.68 -1.78
C VAL A 88 7.37 -6.84 -1.85
N GLN A 89 8.37 -6.79 -2.72
CA GLN A 89 9.40 -7.82 -2.83
C GLN A 89 10.26 -7.89 -1.56
N GLU A 90 10.70 -6.74 -1.06
CA GLU A 90 11.52 -6.66 0.16
C GLU A 90 10.76 -7.11 1.42
N HIS A 91 9.43 -6.93 1.44
CA HIS A 91 8.55 -7.25 2.56
C HIS A 91 7.55 -8.37 2.24
N SER A 92 7.90 -9.28 1.33
CA SER A 92 6.98 -10.28 0.77
C SER A 92 6.32 -11.18 1.82
N GLU A 93 7.04 -11.57 2.87
CA GLU A 93 6.50 -12.36 3.98
C GLU A 93 5.37 -11.62 4.72
N VAL A 94 5.60 -10.35 5.03
CA VAL A 94 4.61 -9.49 5.72
C VAL A 94 3.39 -9.28 4.83
N VAL A 95 3.61 -8.92 3.56
CA VAL A 95 2.54 -8.68 2.59
C VAL A 95 1.73 -9.97 2.37
N HIS A 96 2.39 -11.12 2.24
CA HIS A 96 1.70 -12.42 2.12
C HIS A 96 0.81 -12.69 3.33
N VAL A 97 1.30 -12.47 4.54
CA VAL A 97 0.51 -12.63 5.78
C VAL A 97 -0.69 -11.69 5.81
N LEU A 98 -0.51 -10.43 5.46
CA LEU A 98 -1.57 -9.42 5.45
C LEU A 98 -2.67 -9.75 4.42
N LEU A 99 -2.31 -10.25 3.24
CA LEU A 99 -3.24 -10.57 2.16
C LEU A 99 -3.91 -11.94 2.32
N SER A 100 -3.26 -12.92 2.97
CA SER A 100 -3.76 -14.30 3.12
C SER A 100 -4.55 -14.54 4.41
N SER A 101 -4.45 -13.67 5.41
CA SER A 101 -5.15 -13.83 6.69
C SER A 101 -6.66 -13.73 6.53
N ARG A 102 -7.42 -14.72 7.00
CA ARG A 102 -8.90 -14.70 6.96
C ARG A 102 -9.55 -13.58 7.77
N GLY A 103 -8.81 -12.85 8.61
CA GLY A 103 -9.22 -11.57 9.18
C GLY A 103 -9.31 -10.42 8.17
N SER A 104 -9.15 -10.73 6.89
CA SER A 104 -8.83 -9.85 5.78
C SER A 104 -9.92 -8.87 5.36
N ALA A 105 -11.20 -9.11 5.65
CA ALA A 105 -12.24 -8.18 5.17
C ALA A 105 -12.15 -6.79 5.83
N SER A 106 -11.86 -6.72 7.13
CA SER A 106 -11.63 -5.45 7.84
C SER A 106 -10.27 -4.83 7.46
N MET A 107 -9.27 -5.67 7.26
CA MET A 107 -7.93 -5.27 6.87
C MET A 107 -7.89 -4.75 5.42
N LEU A 108 -8.51 -5.49 4.49
CA LEU A 108 -8.66 -5.07 3.10
C LEU A 108 -9.42 -3.74 3.01
N ARG A 109 -10.47 -3.56 3.80
CA ARG A 109 -11.20 -2.30 3.89
C ARG A 109 -10.28 -1.15 4.32
N ARG A 110 -9.47 -1.33 5.36
CA ARG A 110 -8.51 -0.31 5.82
C ARG A 110 -7.48 0.05 4.76
N ILE A 111 -6.94 -0.94 4.03
CA ILE A 111 -6.01 -0.71 2.94
C ILE A 111 -6.68 0.12 1.84
N ILE A 112 -7.91 -0.24 1.46
CA ILE A 112 -8.67 0.48 0.44
C ILE A 112 -8.99 1.90 0.90
N GLU A 113 -9.44 2.09 2.14
CA GLU A 113 -9.75 3.41 2.70
C GLU A 113 -8.50 4.31 2.72
N ALA A 114 -7.39 3.83 3.26
CA ALA A 114 -6.13 4.57 3.31
C ALA A 114 -5.60 4.91 1.90
N GLY A 115 -5.62 3.94 0.98
CA GLY A 115 -5.18 4.14 -0.40
C GLY A 115 -6.07 5.12 -1.15
N THR A 116 -7.40 5.01 -1.02
CA THR A 116 -8.36 5.94 -1.63
C THR A 116 -8.14 7.37 -1.14
N GLN A 117 -7.92 7.55 0.17
CA GLN A 117 -7.60 8.87 0.72
C GLN A 117 -6.29 9.42 0.15
N SER A 118 -5.27 8.59 -0.01
CA SER A 118 -3.98 8.99 -0.62
C SER A 118 -4.16 9.45 -2.07
N VAL A 119 -5.01 8.76 -2.86
CA VAL A 119 -5.33 9.16 -4.25
C VAL A 119 -5.90 10.58 -4.30
N PHE A 120 -6.85 10.91 -3.41
CA PHE A 120 -7.46 12.26 -3.38
C PHE A 120 -6.51 13.36 -2.86
N ILE A 121 -5.50 13.01 -2.08
CA ILE A 121 -4.47 13.97 -1.66
C ILE A 121 -3.55 14.33 -2.83
N GLN A 122 -3.29 13.38 -3.73
CA GLN A 122 -2.31 13.53 -4.80
C GLN A 122 -2.91 13.94 -6.15
N ASN A 123 -4.22 13.82 -6.32
CA ASN A 123 -4.89 14.05 -7.60
C ASN A 123 -6.13 14.93 -7.44
N THR A 124 -6.38 15.79 -8.43
CA THR A 124 -7.61 16.56 -8.51
C THR A 124 -8.62 15.87 -9.42
N PRO A 125 -9.88 15.64 -8.97
CA PRO A 125 -10.92 15.10 -9.84
C PRO A 125 -11.15 15.95 -11.08
N LEU A 126 -11.39 15.31 -12.23
CA LEU A 126 -11.79 15.99 -13.46
C LEU A 126 -13.25 16.51 -13.31
N PRO A 127 -13.50 17.83 -13.51
CA PRO A 127 -14.83 18.41 -13.29
C PRO A 127 -15.95 17.80 -14.12
N ASP A 128 -15.64 17.38 -15.36
CA ASP A 128 -16.62 16.86 -16.33
C ASP A 128 -16.46 15.36 -16.59
N SER A 129 -15.81 14.62 -15.67
CA SER A 129 -15.68 13.18 -15.80
C SER A 129 -17.01 12.48 -15.68
N LEU A 130 -17.27 11.52 -16.59
CA LEU A 130 -18.41 10.61 -16.49
C LEU A 130 -18.25 9.58 -15.37
N ILE A 131 -17.02 9.40 -14.87
CA ILE A 131 -16.70 8.43 -13.84
C ILE A 131 -16.60 9.15 -12.51
N PRO A 132 -17.45 8.81 -11.51
CA PRO A 132 -17.29 9.34 -10.17
C PRO A 132 -15.89 9.08 -9.62
N PRO A 133 -15.18 10.10 -9.09
CA PRO A 133 -13.81 9.97 -8.65
C PRO A 133 -13.63 8.94 -7.52
N GLU A 134 -14.67 8.72 -6.70
CA GLU A 134 -14.66 7.71 -5.64
C GLU A 134 -14.59 6.28 -6.22
N ILE A 135 -15.29 6.04 -7.33
CA ILE A 135 -15.26 4.74 -8.03
C ILE A 135 -13.89 4.54 -8.67
N ALA A 136 -13.33 5.58 -9.30
CA ALA A 136 -12.02 5.52 -9.92
C ALA A 136 -10.91 5.26 -8.88
N ALA A 137 -10.92 5.97 -7.75
CA ALA A 137 -9.96 5.77 -6.68
C ALA A 137 -10.08 4.36 -6.06
N TYR A 138 -11.31 3.89 -5.80
CA TYR A 138 -11.55 2.53 -5.33
C TYR A 138 -11.00 1.49 -6.32
N HIS A 139 -11.31 1.66 -7.62
CA HIS A 139 -10.84 0.76 -8.68
C HIS A 139 -9.31 0.72 -8.74
N LEU A 140 -8.66 1.88 -8.69
CA LEU A 140 -7.19 1.99 -8.69
C LEU A 140 -6.58 1.14 -7.56
N ILE A 141 -7.05 1.32 -6.34
CA ILE A 141 -6.50 0.64 -5.17
C ILE A 141 -6.84 -0.85 -5.17
N ALA A 142 -8.10 -1.22 -5.43
CA ALA A 142 -8.52 -2.62 -5.45
C ALA A 142 -7.79 -3.43 -6.52
N SER A 143 -7.61 -2.86 -7.71
CA SER A 143 -6.87 -3.51 -8.80
C SER A 143 -5.38 -3.65 -8.48
N THR A 144 -4.78 -2.65 -7.81
CA THR A 144 -3.39 -2.70 -7.35
C THR A 144 -3.20 -3.82 -6.34
N ILE A 145 -4.09 -3.92 -5.34
CA ILE A 145 -4.04 -5.00 -4.34
C ILE A 145 -4.17 -6.37 -5.01
N SER A 146 -5.11 -6.52 -5.95
CA SER A 146 -5.31 -7.78 -6.67
C SER A 146 -4.08 -8.16 -7.51
N LEU A 147 -3.41 -7.18 -8.13
CA LEU A 147 -2.18 -7.41 -8.89
C LEU A 147 -1.02 -7.81 -7.98
N ILE A 148 -0.86 -7.18 -6.82
CA ILE A 148 0.12 -7.54 -5.80
C ILE A 148 -0.12 -8.96 -5.30
N GLN A 149 -1.38 -9.28 -4.94
CA GLN A 149 -1.75 -10.61 -4.47
C GLN A 149 -1.42 -11.67 -5.50
N TRP A 150 -1.82 -11.46 -6.76
CA TRP A 150 -1.53 -12.36 -7.87
C TRP A 150 -0.02 -12.62 -8.02
N TRP A 151 0.80 -11.56 -7.90
CA TRP A 151 2.24 -11.63 -8.07
C TRP A 151 2.93 -12.38 -6.92
N VAL A 152 2.55 -12.08 -5.68
CA VAL A 152 3.10 -12.75 -4.47
C VAL A 152 2.70 -14.22 -4.42
N GLU A 153 1.43 -14.56 -4.70
CA GLU A 153 0.94 -15.96 -4.71
C GLU A 153 1.62 -16.84 -5.77
N ARG A 154 2.24 -16.22 -6.79
CA ARG A 154 2.99 -16.92 -7.86
C ARG A 154 4.50 -16.80 -7.70
N GLU A 155 4.97 -16.57 -6.49
CA GLU A 155 6.40 -16.48 -6.18
C GLU A 155 7.14 -15.42 -7.02
N MET A 156 6.44 -14.30 -7.32
CA MET A 156 6.99 -13.11 -7.98
C MET A 156 7.68 -13.40 -9.33
N PRO A 157 6.96 -13.92 -10.34
CA PRO A 157 7.56 -14.40 -11.60
C PRO A 157 8.15 -13.31 -12.51
N TYR A 158 7.85 -12.04 -12.23
CA TYR A 158 8.36 -10.87 -12.96
C TYR A 158 9.14 -9.95 -12.01
N THR A 159 10.03 -9.14 -12.57
CA THR A 159 10.77 -8.13 -11.77
C THR A 159 9.85 -6.98 -11.34
N PRO A 160 10.19 -6.25 -10.26
CA PRO A 160 9.45 -5.07 -9.82
C PRO A 160 9.31 -4.01 -10.91
N GLU A 161 10.31 -3.84 -11.78
CA GLU A 161 10.28 -2.90 -12.91
C GLU A 161 9.23 -3.33 -13.93
N THR A 162 9.17 -4.62 -14.27
CA THR A 162 8.14 -5.16 -15.17
C THR A 162 6.75 -5.00 -14.58
N MET A 163 6.59 -5.27 -13.28
CA MET A 163 5.33 -5.08 -12.58
C MET A 163 4.92 -3.61 -12.51
N GLY A 164 5.89 -2.70 -12.36
CA GLY A 164 5.66 -1.26 -12.42
C GLY A 164 5.09 -0.80 -13.77
N VAL A 165 5.60 -1.33 -14.87
CA VAL A 165 5.06 -1.07 -16.22
C VAL A 165 3.65 -1.66 -16.36
N ILE A 166 3.43 -2.90 -15.93
CA ILE A 166 2.09 -3.53 -15.96
C ILE A 166 1.07 -2.73 -15.17
N TYR A 167 1.42 -2.32 -13.95
CA TYR A 167 0.59 -1.44 -13.12
C TYR A 167 0.24 -0.14 -13.84
N GLN A 168 1.24 0.52 -14.42
CA GLN A 168 1.06 1.77 -15.14
C GLN A 168 0.10 1.62 -16.32
N GLU A 169 0.30 0.62 -17.18
CA GLU A 169 -0.46 0.49 -18.42
C GLU A 169 -1.89 -0.06 -18.18
N LEU A 170 -2.06 -0.97 -17.22
CA LEU A 170 -3.36 -1.61 -16.99
C LEU A 170 -4.22 -0.90 -15.95
N ILE A 171 -3.63 -0.18 -15.00
CA ILE A 171 -4.36 0.33 -13.83
C ILE A 171 -4.24 1.86 -13.72
N ALA A 172 -3.02 2.38 -13.56
CA ALA A 172 -2.84 3.78 -13.19
C ALA A 172 -3.23 4.73 -14.34
N ARG A 173 -2.59 4.59 -15.51
CA ARG A 173 -2.83 5.47 -16.67
C ARG A 173 -4.30 5.52 -17.09
N PRO A 174 -5.01 4.39 -17.33
CA PRO A 174 -6.40 4.46 -17.78
C PRO A 174 -7.33 5.06 -16.72
N THR A 175 -7.09 4.77 -15.43
CA THR A 175 -7.92 5.31 -14.34
C THR A 175 -7.70 6.80 -14.16
N GLN A 176 -6.46 7.26 -14.22
CA GLN A 176 -6.14 8.68 -14.12
C GLN A 176 -6.69 9.47 -15.31
N ALA A 177 -6.47 9.00 -16.53
CA ALA A 177 -7.00 9.66 -17.72
C ALA A 177 -8.53 9.76 -17.72
N ALA A 178 -9.22 8.84 -17.05
CA ALA A 178 -10.68 8.81 -17.00
C ALA A 178 -11.30 9.71 -15.92
N ALA A 179 -10.58 9.99 -14.80
CA ALA A 179 -11.21 10.59 -13.63
C ALA A 179 -10.38 11.68 -12.91
N PHE A 180 -9.09 11.82 -13.20
CA PHE A 180 -8.22 12.71 -12.45
C PHE A 180 -7.30 13.56 -13.33
N ASN A 181 -7.01 14.80 -12.88
CA ASN A 181 -5.89 15.60 -13.32
C ASN A 181 -4.72 15.37 -12.36
N HIS A 182 -3.51 15.29 -12.90
CA HIS A 182 -2.31 15.32 -12.06
C HIS A 182 -2.05 16.75 -11.58
N LEU A 183 -1.88 16.97 -10.27
CA LEU A 183 -1.66 18.30 -9.68
C LEU A 183 -0.44 19.04 -10.23
N ILE A 184 0.45 18.38 -10.97
CA ILE A 184 1.74 18.92 -11.43
C ILE A 184 1.69 19.44 -12.87
N GLU A 185 0.71 19.08 -13.71
CA GLU A 185 0.63 19.59 -15.09
C GLU A 185 0.22 21.08 -15.19
N GLU A 186 -0.49 21.63 -14.21
CA GLU A 186 -0.90 23.04 -14.23
C GLU A 186 0.24 24.05 -13.97
N ALA A 187 1.39 23.61 -13.45
CA ALA A 187 2.51 24.51 -13.14
C ALA A 187 3.47 24.78 -14.34
N ILE A 188 3.31 24.09 -15.47
CA ILE A 188 4.25 24.14 -16.61
C ILE A 188 3.52 24.38 -17.95
N SER A 189 2.46 25.15 -17.98
CA SER A 189 2.03 25.77 -19.25
C SER A 189 2.78 27.09 -19.41
N PRO A 190 3.81 27.20 -20.26
CA PRO A 190 4.38 28.49 -20.58
C PRO A 190 3.31 29.31 -21.33
N SER A 191 2.84 30.39 -20.73
CA SER A 191 2.06 31.39 -21.41
C SER A 191 2.90 31.90 -22.60
N ILE A 192 2.56 31.46 -23.79
CA ILE A 192 3.11 32.00 -25.02
C ILE A 192 2.61 33.46 -25.08
N PRO A 193 3.48 34.48 -25.01
CA PRO A 193 3.04 35.84 -25.15
C PRO A 193 2.46 36.01 -26.56
N ALA A 194 1.23 36.52 -26.62
CA ALA A 194 0.58 36.88 -27.85
C ALA A 194 1.51 37.84 -28.64
N LYS A 195 1.88 37.48 -29.87
CA LYS A 195 2.57 38.38 -30.79
C LYS A 195 1.69 39.56 -31.06
N ASP A 196 2.17 40.68 -30.63
CA ASP A 196 1.67 42.01 -30.98
C ASP A 196 1.67 42.11 -32.53
N GLN A 197 0.48 42.17 -33.13
CA GLN A 197 0.28 42.49 -34.53
C GLN A 197 -0.05 43.98 -34.59
N SER A 198 1.00 44.80 -34.55
CA SER A 198 0.91 46.20 -34.99
C SER A 198 1.79 46.31 -36.22
N VAL A 199 1.20 46.39 -37.40
CA VAL A 199 1.37 47.34 -38.53
C VAL A 199 0.45 46.93 -39.66
#